data_5dec70d9bc2862bf89e0cb977a1eb7c7
#
_entry.id   5dec70d9bc2862bf89e0cb977a1eb7c7
#
_cell.length_a   1.000
_cell.length_b   1.000
_cell.length_c   1.000
_cell.angle_alpha   90.00
_cell.angle_beta   90.00
_cell.angle_gamma   90.00
#
_symmetry.space_group_name_H-M   'P 1'
#
loop_
_entity.id
_entity.type
_entity.pdbx_description
1 polymer ?
#
loop_
_entity_poly.entity_id
_entity_poly.type
_entity_poly.pdbx_seq_one_letter_code
_entity_poly.pdbx_strand_id
1 'polypeptide(L)'
;MTLPANLLRDLPDARAGEVAEAILAVPGLRIERIVSLGQASPPGFWYDQPEAEWVVLLAGAARLRFADADDDLVLGPGDWVHIRAHRRHRVAWTDPGQPTIWLAVFYEAAPADSGKTTIV
;
A
#
# COMPACT_ATOMS: atom_id res chain seq x y z
N MET A 1 -5.10 7.71 -31.55
CA MET A 1 -5.94 7.05 -30.52
C MET A 1 -5.37 7.34 -29.15
N THR A 2 -6.22 7.78 -28.25
CA THR A 2 -5.80 8.05 -26.87
C THR A 2 -5.96 6.76 -26.05
N LEU A 3 -4.88 6.34 -25.39
CA LEU A 3 -4.93 5.19 -24.49
C LEU A 3 -5.37 5.64 -23.12
N PRO A 4 -6.09 4.81 -22.38
CA PRO A 4 -6.36 5.09 -20.98
C PRO A 4 -5.07 5.05 -20.16
N ALA A 5 -5.08 5.70 -19.01
CA ALA A 5 -4.05 5.46 -18.00
C ALA A 5 -4.11 4.00 -17.54
N ASN A 6 -2.98 3.46 -17.14
CA ASN A 6 -2.89 2.07 -16.71
C ASN A 6 -1.88 1.98 -15.56
N LEU A 7 -2.29 1.35 -14.47
CA LEU A 7 -1.45 1.23 -13.28
C LEU A 7 -0.17 0.41 -13.51
N LEU A 8 -0.15 -0.41 -14.55
CA LEU A 8 0.98 -1.27 -14.87
C LEU A 8 1.90 -0.69 -15.95
N ARG A 9 1.59 0.51 -16.45
CA ARG A 9 2.39 1.18 -17.49
C ARG A 9 3.03 2.45 -16.98
N ASP A 10 4.05 2.92 -17.70
CA ASP A 10 4.73 4.18 -17.44
C ASP A 10 5.20 4.27 -15.99
N LEU A 11 5.89 3.22 -15.55
CA LEU A 11 6.36 3.13 -14.17
C LEU A 11 7.48 4.14 -13.93
N PRO A 12 7.47 4.81 -12.77
CA PRO A 12 8.60 5.64 -12.37
C PRO A 12 9.82 4.78 -12.09
N ASP A 13 10.99 5.40 -12.18
CA ASP A 13 12.26 4.74 -11.84
C ASP A 13 12.39 4.69 -10.31
N ALA A 14 12.29 3.48 -9.75
CA ALA A 14 12.40 3.26 -8.31
C ALA A 14 13.78 2.74 -7.88
N ARG A 15 14.79 2.81 -8.76
CA ARG A 15 16.13 2.31 -8.41
C ARG A 15 16.76 3.08 -7.25
N ALA A 16 16.52 4.38 -7.17
CA ALA A 16 17.09 5.23 -6.12
C ALA A 16 16.23 5.28 -4.86
N GLY A 17 15.00 4.81 -4.91
CA GLY A 17 14.07 4.83 -3.78
C GLY A 17 12.66 4.53 -4.23
N GLU A 18 11.83 4.16 -3.29
CA GLU A 18 10.41 3.95 -3.52
C GLU A 18 9.76 5.24 -4.00
N VAL A 19 8.85 5.13 -4.97
CA VAL A 19 8.14 6.28 -5.54
C VAL A 19 6.64 6.12 -5.32
N ALA A 20 6.03 7.11 -4.69
CA ALA A 20 4.59 7.18 -4.50
C ALA A 20 4.01 8.28 -5.39
N GLU A 21 3.00 7.95 -6.16
CA GLU A 21 2.34 8.87 -7.10
C GLU A 21 0.86 8.99 -6.74
N ALA A 22 0.37 10.21 -6.63
CA ALA A 22 -1.05 10.44 -6.42
C ALA A 22 -1.85 10.12 -7.68
N ILE A 23 -2.82 9.24 -7.56
CA ILE A 23 -3.77 8.91 -8.64
C ILE A 23 -5.01 9.77 -8.47
N LEU A 24 -5.50 9.89 -7.25
CA LEU A 24 -6.69 10.66 -6.91
C LEU A 24 -6.55 11.15 -5.48
N ALA A 25 -6.94 12.38 -5.24
CA ALA A 25 -7.00 12.92 -3.89
C ALA A 25 -8.23 13.82 -3.76
N VAL A 26 -9.04 13.52 -2.77
CA VAL A 26 -10.21 14.30 -2.38
C VAL A 26 -10.23 14.41 -0.85
N PRO A 27 -11.01 15.31 -0.26
CA PRO A 27 -11.07 15.36 1.20
C PRO A 27 -11.42 14.00 1.81
N GLY A 28 -10.58 13.52 2.72
CA GLY A 28 -10.78 12.26 3.42
C GLY A 28 -10.40 10.99 2.67
N LEU A 29 -9.90 11.10 1.43
CA LEU A 29 -9.50 9.93 0.65
C LEU A 29 -8.40 10.27 -0.34
N ARG A 30 -7.39 9.43 -0.43
CA ARG A 30 -6.41 9.49 -1.52
C ARG A 30 -6.04 8.10 -2.00
N ILE A 31 -5.75 8.02 -3.28
CA ILE A 31 -5.31 6.79 -3.94
C ILE A 31 -3.93 7.04 -4.51
N GLU A 32 -3.00 6.14 -4.22
CA GLU A 32 -1.62 6.24 -4.69
C GLU A 32 -1.19 4.96 -5.38
N ARG A 33 -0.39 5.13 -6.44
CA ARG A 33 0.42 4.03 -6.97
C ARG A 33 1.79 4.14 -6.34
N ILE A 34 2.24 3.05 -5.72
CA ILE A 34 3.56 2.99 -5.09
C ILE A 34 4.38 1.95 -5.85
N VAL A 35 5.59 2.33 -6.24
CA VAL A 35 6.51 1.43 -6.92
C VAL A 35 7.76 1.27 -6.07
N SER A 36 8.09 0.02 -5.77
CA SER A 36 9.27 -0.36 -5.01
C SER A 36 10.18 -1.23 -5.87
N LEU A 37 11.47 -1.16 -5.62
CA LEU A 37 12.45 -2.04 -6.26
C LEU A 37 13.50 -2.42 -5.20
N GLY A 38 13.15 -3.39 -4.37
CA GLY A 38 14.02 -3.89 -3.32
C GLY A 38 14.02 -3.07 -2.03
N GLN A 39 13.28 -1.96 -1.95
CA GLN A 39 13.25 -1.16 -0.73
C GLN A 39 12.46 -1.85 0.37
N ALA A 40 12.89 -1.62 1.59
CA ALA A 40 12.19 -2.03 2.81
C ALA A 40 12.23 -0.89 3.81
N SER A 41 11.33 -0.92 4.77
CA SER A 41 11.35 0.05 5.86
C SER A 41 12.64 -0.08 6.67
N PRO A 42 13.26 1.03 7.11
CA PRO A 42 14.45 0.94 7.94
C PRO A 42 14.20 0.14 9.23
N PRO A 43 15.23 -0.51 9.78
CA PRO A 43 15.09 -1.20 11.07
C PRO A 43 14.54 -0.28 12.16
N GLY A 44 13.57 -0.77 12.92
CA GLY A 44 12.94 0.00 14.00
C GLY A 44 11.88 0.99 13.56
N PHE A 45 11.69 1.18 12.27
CA PHE A 45 10.64 2.06 11.77
C PHE A 45 9.30 1.32 11.67
N TRP A 46 8.24 1.98 12.16
CA TRP A 46 6.88 1.50 12.06
C TRP A 46 5.97 2.61 11.55
N TYR A 47 5.19 2.31 10.51
CA TYR A 47 4.09 3.18 10.13
C TYR A 47 3.03 3.14 11.22
N ASP A 48 2.56 4.30 11.60
CA ASP A 48 1.47 4.48 12.55
C ASP A 48 0.67 5.69 12.07
N GLN A 49 -0.38 5.44 11.32
CA GLN A 49 -1.11 6.45 10.58
C GLN A 49 -2.50 6.65 11.16
N PRO A 50 -2.99 7.91 11.20
CA PRO A 50 -4.37 8.16 11.60
C PRO A 50 -5.39 7.74 10.55
N GLU A 51 -4.94 7.54 9.31
CA GLU A 51 -5.79 7.05 8.23
C GLU A 51 -5.83 5.52 8.23
N ALA A 52 -6.95 4.96 7.79
CA ALA A 52 -6.99 3.56 7.40
C ALA A 52 -6.41 3.40 5.99
N GLU A 53 -5.88 2.23 5.68
CA GLU A 53 -5.28 1.93 4.39
C GLU A 53 -5.81 0.61 3.87
N TRP A 54 -6.28 0.59 2.63
CA TRP A 54 -6.52 -0.63 1.89
C TRP A 54 -5.47 -0.69 0.78
N VAL A 55 -4.69 -1.76 0.74
CA VAL A 55 -3.59 -1.87 -0.22
C VAL A 55 -3.65 -3.21 -0.92
N VAL A 56 -3.45 -3.19 -2.23
CA VAL A 56 -3.35 -4.39 -3.06
C VAL A 56 -2.01 -4.38 -3.79
N LEU A 57 -1.37 -5.54 -3.85
CA LEU A 57 -0.15 -5.71 -4.65
C LEU A 57 -0.57 -6.12 -6.05
N LEU A 58 -0.24 -5.30 -7.04
CA LEU A 58 -0.62 -5.54 -8.44
C LEU A 58 0.41 -6.35 -9.21
N ALA A 59 1.69 -6.20 -8.85
CA ALA A 59 2.79 -6.91 -9.49
C ALA A 59 3.97 -6.96 -8.52
N GLY A 60 4.86 -7.93 -8.73
CA GLY A 60 6.03 -8.08 -7.89
C GLY A 60 5.79 -8.99 -6.70
N ALA A 61 6.54 -8.78 -5.64
CA ALA A 61 6.45 -9.57 -4.41
C ALA A 61 6.90 -8.73 -3.22
N ALA A 62 6.25 -8.90 -2.09
CA ALA A 62 6.55 -8.15 -0.89
C ALA A 62 6.19 -8.91 0.37
N ARG A 63 6.71 -8.42 1.49
CA ARG A 63 6.34 -8.90 2.83
C ARG A 63 6.03 -7.70 3.71
N LEU A 64 4.92 -7.78 4.41
CA LEU A 64 4.56 -6.82 5.44
C LEU A 64 4.74 -7.44 6.82
N ARG A 65 5.13 -6.62 7.78
CA ARG A 65 5.20 -7.02 9.18
C ARG A 65 4.29 -6.13 10.00
N PHE A 66 3.46 -6.74 10.83
CA PHE A 66 2.65 -6.02 11.81
C PHE A 66 3.28 -6.14 13.18
N ALA A 67 3.25 -5.05 13.95
CA ALA A 67 3.85 -5.05 15.28
C ALA A 67 3.14 -6.02 16.25
N ASP A 68 1.87 -6.31 15.98
CA ASP A 68 1.05 -7.20 16.79
C ASP A 68 1.02 -8.65 16.27
N ALA A 69 1.91 -9.01 15.36
CA ALA A 69 1.97 -10.36 14.77
C ALA A 69 3.39 -10.91 14.82
N ASP A 70 3.50 -12.23 14.86
CA ASP A 70 4.79 -12.91 14.97
C ASP A 70 5.46 -13.18 13.63
N ASP A 71 4.67 -13.31 12.57
CA ASP A 71 5.16 -13.68 11.24
C ASP A 71 4.93 -12.58 10.22
N ASP A 72 5.77 -12.54 9.20
CA ASP A 72 5.56 -11.65 8.05
C ASP A 72 4.38 -12.15 7.22
N LEU A 73 3.62 -11.19 6.69
CA LEU A 73 2.58 -11.46 5.71
C LEU A 73 3.19 -11.41 4.32
N VAL A 74 3.20 -12.54 3.63
CA VAL A 74 3.77 -12.65 2.27
C VAL A 74 2.70 -12.30 1.26
N LEU A 75 3.02 -11.34 0.37
CA LEU A 75 2.09 -10.84 -0.64
C LEU A 75 2.60 -11.13 -2.05
N GLY A 76 1.71 -11.66 -2.87
CA GLY A 76 1.88 -11.77 -4.31
C GLY A 76 0.79 -10.98 -5.06
N PRO A 77 0.84 -10.96 -6.40
CA PRO A 77 -0.12 -10.19 -7.20
C PRO A 77 -1.57 -10.58 -6.91
N GLY A 78 -2.39 -9.57 -6.66
CA GLY A 78 -3.79 -9.74 -6.31
C GLY A 78 -4.08 -9.83 -4.82
N ASP A 79 -3.05 -10.04 -3.99
CA ASP A 79 -3.25 -10.07 -2.54
C ASP A 79 -3.47 -8.65 -2.02
N TRP A 80 -4.42 -8.51 -1.12
CA TRP A 80 -4.73 -7.21 -0.54
C TRP A 80 -4.85 -7.31 0.98
N VAL A 81 -4.64 -6.18 1.64
CA VAL A 81 -4.70 -6.07 3.09
C VAL A 81 -5.46 -4.80 3.46
N HIS A 82 -6.33 -4.90 4.43
CA HIS A 82 -6.94 -3.74 5.05
C HIS A 82 -6.22 -3.45 6.38
N ILE A 83 -5.59 -2.29 6.47
CA ILE A 83 -4.81 -1.87 7.62
C ILE A 83 -5.59 -0.78 8.33
N ARG A 84 -6.07 -1.08 9.52
CA ARG A 84 -6.83 -0.12 10.33
C ARG A 84 -5.93 1.05 10.77
N ALA A 85 -6.54 2.20 11.02
CA ALA A 85 -5.84 3.35 11.58
C ALA A 85 -5.03 2.93 12.81
N HIS A 86 -3.81 3.44 12.90
CA HIS A 86 -2.87 3.22 13.99
C HIS A 86 -2.39 1.77 14.18
N ARG A 87 -2.74 0.87 13.28
CA ARG A 87 -2.14 -0.47 13.31
C ARG A 87 -0.71 -0.37 12.80
N ARG A 88 0.26 -0.55 13.69
CA ARG A 88 1.67 -0.39 13.38
C ARG A 88 2.14 -1.49 12.44
N HIS A 89 2.76 -1.09 11.35
CA HIS A 89 3.23 -2.00 10.32
C HIS A 89 4.45 -1.44 9.60
N ARG A 90 5.13 -2.29 8.88
CA ARG A 90 6.29 -1.91 8.06
C ARG A 90 6.38 -2.81 6.85
N VAL A 91 7.07 -2.33 5.81
CA VAL A 91 7.44 -3.16 4.66
C VAL A 91 8.72 -3.88 5.04
N ALA A 92 8.61 -5.20 5.25
CA ALA A 92 9.75 -6.01 5.67
C ALA A 92 10.66 -6.35 4.50
N TRP A 93 10.09 -6.45 3.28
CA TRP A 93 10.86 -6.84 2.11
C TRP A 93 10.08 -6.52 0.83
N THR A 94 10.78 -6.12 -0.22
CA THR A 94 10.27 -6.10 -1.60
C THR A 94 11.32 -6.74 -2.50
N ASP A 95 10.86 -7.30 -3.62
CA ASP A 95 11.73 -8.01 -4.56
C ASP A 95 12.75 -7.04 -5.19
N PRO A 96 14.05 -7.30 -5.07
CA PRO A 96 15.06 -6.45 -5.70
C PRO A 96 15.20 -6.70 -7.21
N GLY A 97 14.67 -7.78 -7.74
CA GLY A 97 14.83 -8.19 -9.13
C GLY A 97 13.76 -7.69 -10.08
N GLN A 98 12.67 -7.12 -9.56
CA GLN A 98 11.56 -6.62 -10.39
C GLN A 98 10.79 -5.55 -9.62
N PRO A 99 10.12 -4.62 -10.35
CA PRO A 99 9.29 -3.65 -9.67
C PRO A 99 8.12 -4.30 -8.94
N THR A 100 7.85 -3.83 -7.74
CA THR A 100 6.65 -4.17 -6.98
C THR A 100 5.71 -2.98 -7.07
N ILE A 101 4.51 -3.22 -7.56
CA ILE A 101 3.52 -2.19 -7.82
C ILE A 101 2.38 -2.38 -6.84
N TRP A 102 2.13 -1.35 -6.03
CA TRP A 102 1.08 -1.31 -5.04
C TRP A 102 0.03 -0.28 -5.44
N LEU A 103 -1.22 -0.59 -5.18
CA LEU A 103 -2.29 0.40 -5.18
C LEU A 103 -2.76 0.57 -3.75
N ALA A 104 -2.60 1.76 -3.21
CA ALA A 104 -2.94 2.06 -1.83
C ALA A 104 -4.08 3.07 -1.81
N VAL A 105 -5.13 2.77 -1.04
CA VAL A 105 -6.25 3.66 -0.78
C VAL A 105 -6.19 4.04 0.69
N PHE A 106 -5.92 5.31 0.95
CA PHE A 106 -5.91 5.89 2.30
C PHE A 106 -7.20 6.65 2.50
N TYR A 107 -7.86 6.42 3.61
CA TYR A 107 -9.11 7.08 3.86
C TYR A 107 -9.29 7.39 5.35
N GLU A 108 -10.07 8.42 5.62
CA GLU A 108 -10.38 8.81 6.98
C GLU A 108 -11.21 7.72 7.64
N ALA A 109 -10.73 7.27 8.81
CA ALA A 109 -11.39 6.20 9.53
C ALA A 109 -12.75 6.66 10.03
N ALA A 110 -13.76 5.81 9.84
CA ALA A 110 -15.10 6.08 10.35
C ALA A 110 -15.12 6.02 11.87
N PRO A 111 -16.06 6.71 12.53
CA PRO A 111 -16.25 6.57 13.97
C PRO A 111 -16.49 5.12 14.38
N ALA A 112 -16.11 4.77 15.61
CA ALA A 112 -16.11 3.40 16.10
C ALA A 112 -17.50 2.74 16.11
N ASP A 113 -18.56 3.50 16.13
CA ASP A 113 -19.94 2.99 16.14
C ASP A 113 -20.48 2.65 14.74
N SER A 114 -19.71 2.90 13.70
CA SER A 114 -20.13 2.71 12.32
C SER A 114 -19.94 1.28 11.85
N GLY A 115 -20.06 0.29 12.72
CA GLY A 115 -19.91 -1.11 12.38
C GLY A 115 -20.93 -1.66 11.41
N LYS A 116 -21.96 -0.89 11.10
CA LYS A 116 -22.99 -1.27 10.12
C LYS A 116 -22.72 -0.57 8.81
N THR A 117 -22.48 -1.36 7.80
CA THR A 117 -22.33 -0.85 6.44
C THR A 117 -23.53 -1.32 5.64
N THR A 118 -24.24 -0.37 5.07
CA THR A 118 -25.27 -0.68 4.09
C THR A 118 -24.62 -0.66 2.71
N ILE A 119 -24.61 -1.80 2.08
CA ILE A 119 -24.13 -1.92 0.71
C ILE A 119 -25.35 -1.97 -0.19
N VAL A 120 -25.40 -1.04 -1.08
CA VAL A 120 -26.48 -0.99 -2.07
C VAL A 120 -26.05 -1.56 -3.38
#